data_c5dde381cd0bb548d71080a9b5edcfe1
#
_entry.id   c5dde381cd0bb548d71080a9b5edcfe1
#
_cell.length_a   1.000
_cell.length_b   1.000
_cell.length_c   1.000
_cell.angle_alpha   90.00
_cell.angle_beta   90.00
_cell.angle_gamma   90.00
#
_symmetry.space_group_name_H-M   'P 1'
#
loop_
_entity.id
_entity.type
_entity.pdbx_description
1 polymer ?
#
loop_
_entity_poly.entity_id
_entity_poly.type
_entity_poly.pdbx_seq_one_letter_code
_entity_poly.pdbx_strand_id
1 'polypeptide(L)'
;EVIDQIPETIQAGFASFKIFTTDVRPIGKGRMIRMGHLWAIMEKAARHGGILAIHAEDDDLVMYMYERLEREGKTDIEHMPLVHSAMSEDISFRRVLRLARYVEGAAVYFVHVSAGVGVEAIAEARGEGRAIYGETLHHYATFTAEAYLRPDGVTFHTYPSLKHEADRQQLWEGLKNGTLSTVATDELCTPRAIK
;
A
#
# COMPACT_ATOMS: atom_id res chain seq x y z
N GLU A 1 -1.27 -7.70 -25.44
CA GLU A 1 -1.79 -7.55 -24.06
C GLU A 1 -1.26 -6.28 -23.39
N VAL A 2 -1.93 -5.80 -22.33
CA VAL A 2 -1.52 -4.55 -21.62
C VAL A 2 -0.07 -4.62 -21.12
N ILE A 3 0.36 -5.77 -20.61
CA ILE A 3 1.74 -5.98 -20.15
C ILE A 3 2.77 -5.81 -21.27
N ASP A 4 2.42 -6.08 -22.51
CA ASP A 4 3.32 -5.95 -23.65
C ASP A 4 3.56 -4.49 -24.06
N GLN A 5 2.71 -3.58 -23.62
CA GLN A 5 2.83 -2.14 -23.89
C GLN A 5 3.78 -1.41 -22.92
N ILE A 6 4.26 -2.07 -21.85
CA ILE A 6 5.14 -1.48 -20.84
C ILE A 6 6.40 -0.83 -21.47
N PRO A 7 7.14 -1.51 -22.37
CA PRO A 7 8.34 -0.91 -22.98
C PRO A 7 8.04 0.37 -23.75
N GLU A 8 6.97 0.38 -24.55
CA GLU A 8 6.55 1.56 -25.32
C GLU A 8 6.10 2.70 -24.42
N THR A 9 5.39 2.38 -23.32
CA THR A 9 4.94 3.35 -22.33
C THR A 9 6.14 4.03 -21.64
N ILE A 10 7.18 3.26 -21.27
CA ILE A 10 8.41 3.81 -20.71
C ILE A 10 9.15 4.70 -21.72
N GLN A 11 9.27 4.27 -22.97
CA GLN A 11 9.89 5.04 -24.04
C GLN A 11 9.16 6.36 -24.29
N ALA A 12 7.84 6.38 -24.11
CA ALA A 12 7.02 7.60 -24.19
C ALA A 12 7.18 8.52 -22.97
N GLY A 13 8.01 8.15 -21.97
CA GLY A 13 8.29 8.97 -20.77
C GLY A 13 7.46 8.63 -19.54
N PHE A 14 6.61 7.59 -19.59
CA PHE A 14 5.76 7.15 -18.46
C PHE A 14 6.36 5.91 -17.80
N ALA A 15 7.32 6.09 -16.90
CA ALA A 15 8.11 5.00 -16.33
C ALA A 15 7.54 4.41 -15.02
N SER A 16 6.44 4.91 -14.50
CA SER A 16 5.81 4.40 -13.27
C SER A 16 4.47 3.71 -13.54
N PHE A 17 4.27 2.54 -12.89
CA PHE A 17 3.07 1.72 -13.09
C PHE A 17 2.39 1.45 -11.76
N LYS A 18 1.13 1.90 -11.59
CA LYS A 18 0.35 1.63 -10.40
C LYS A 18 -0.18 0.20 -10.40
N ILE A 19 0.06 -0.50 -9.30
CA ILE A 19 -0.32 -1.89 -9.08
C ILE A 19 -1.08 -2.01 -7.76
N PHE A 20 -2.07 -2.89 -7.73
CA PHE A 20 -2.80 -3.27 -6.53
C PHE A 20 -2.62 -4.76 -6.24
N THR A 21 -2.27 -5.11 -5.01
CA THR A 21 -2.23 -6.51 -4.53
C THR A 21 -3.51 -6.92 -3.83
N THR A 22 -4.48 -6.02 -3.73
CA THR A 22 -5.83 -6.23 -3.18
C THR A 22 -6.88 -5.53 -4.03
N ASP A 23 -8.10 -6.03 -4.00
CA ASP A 23 -9.28 -5.31 -4.52
C ASP A 23 -9.74 -4.18 -3.58
N VAL A 24 -9.09 -4.04 -2.41
CA VAL A 24 -9.30 -3.01 -1.39
C VAL A 24 -10.61 -3.18 -0.62
N ARG A 25 -11.69 -3.51 -1.30
CA ARG A 25 -13.03 -3.71 -0.73
C ARG A 25 -13.86 -4.67 -1.57
N PRO A 26 -14.87 -5.35 -0.98
CA PRO A 26 -15.68 -6.36 -1.69
C PRO A 26 -16.38 -5.87 -2.96
N ILE A 27 -16.69 -4.55 -3.03
CA ILE A 27 -17.34 -3.92 -4.19
C ILE A 27 -16.33 -3.49 -5.26
N GLY A 28 -15.03 -3.55 -4.97
CA GLY A 28 -13.94 -3.05 -5.83
C GLY A 28 -13.31 -4.09 -6.75
N LYS A 29 -13.96 -5.23 -7.00
CA LYS A 29 -13.40 -6.36 -7.75
C LYS A 29 -12.75 -5.98 -9.07
N GLY A 30 -11.60 -6.61 -9.36
CA GLY A 30 -10.89 -6.48 -10.62
C GLY A 30 -9.73 -5.48 -10.62
N ARG A 31 -9.35 -4.92 -9.46
CA ARG A 31 -8.15 -4.08 -9.31
C ARG A 31 -6.91 -4.91 -9.02
N MET A 32 -7.07 -5.96 -8.22
CA MET A 32 -5.97 -6.82 -7.80
C MET A 32 -5.34 -7.56 -8.98
N ILE A 33 -4.02 -7.62 -8.99
CA ILE A 33 -3.27 -8.51 -9.88
C ILE A 33 -2.69 -9.69 -9.10
N ARG A 34 -2.61 -10.84 -9.76
CA ARG A 34 -1.99 -12.06 -9.19
C ARG A 34 -0.47 -11.95 -9.24
N MET A 35 0.20 -12.63 -8.31
CA MET A 35 1.66 -12.61 -8.18
C MET A 35 2.41 -12.96 -9.48
N GLY A 36 1.88 -13.87 -10.32
CA GLY A 36 2.48 -14.18 -11.62
C GLY A 36 2.46 -13.00 -12.60
N HIS A 37 1.37 -12.23 -12.63
CA HIS A 37 1.30 -11.01 -13.43
C HIS A 37 2.20 -9.91 -12.86
N LEU A 38 2.25 -9.77 -11.53
CA LEU A 38 3.17 -8.84 -10.87
C LEU A 38 4.61 -9.15 -11.26
N TRP A 39 5.00 -10.42 -11.25
CA TRP A 39 6.33 -10.84 -11.70
C TRP A 39 6.60 -10.43 -13.15
N ALA A 40 5.71 -10.76 -14.08
CA ALA A 40 5.86 -10.42 -15.49
C ALA A 40 5.97 -8.89 -15.72
N ILE A 41 5.18 -8.09 -15.01
CA ILE A 41 5.25 -6.63 -15.06
C ILE A 41 6.59 -6.14 -14.49
N MET A 42 7.01 -6.69 -13.34
CA MET A 42 8.26 -6.32 -12.68
C MET A 42 9.47 -6.60 -13.57
N GLU A 43 9.54 -7.78 -14.21
CA GLU A 43 10.61 -8.10 -15.15
C GLU A 43 10.66 -7.14 -16.36
N LYS A 44 9.50 -6.82 -16.95
CA LYS A 44 9.44 -5.89 -18.08
C LYS A 44 9.81 -4.47 -17.64
N ALA A 45 9.28 -3.99 -16.55
CA ALA A 45 9.62 -2.66 -16.04
C ALA A 45 11.12 -2.56 -15.70
N ALA A 46 11.69 -3.54 -15.02
CA ALA A 46 13.12 -3.57 -14.66
C ALA A 46 14.03 -3.50 -15.88
N ARG A 47 13.74 -4.27 -16.94
CA ARG A 47 14.54 -4.27 -18.18
C ARG A 47 14.54 -2.94 -18.93
N HIS A 48 13.52 -2.12 -18.72
CA HIS A 48 13.33 -0.85 -19.44
C HIS A 48 13.46 0.41 -18.53
N GLY A 49 13.87 0.22 -17.26
CA GLY A 49 14.09 1.34 -16.32
C GLY A 49 12.80 1.91 -15.72
N GLY A 50 11.75 1.08 -15.62
CA GLY A 50 10.49 1.44 -14.97
C GLY A 50 10.47 1.13 -13.48
N ILE A 51 9.52 1.72 -12.76
CA ILE A 51 9.26 1.52 -11.33
C ILE A 51 7.81 1.12 -11.08
N LEU A 52 7.59 0.20 -10.14
CA LEU A 52 6.24 -0.23 -9.76
C LEU A 52 5.78 0.51 -8.51
N ALA A 53 4.74 1.33 -8.62
CA ALA A 53 4.05 1.98 -7.52
C ALA A 53 2.96 1.05 -6.98
N ILE A 54 3.15 0.47 -5.80
CA ILE A 54 2.33 -0.65 -5.32
C ILE A 54 1.48 -0.24 -4.11
N HIS A 55 0.16 -0.40 -4.24
CA HIS A 55 -0.75 -0.51 -3.12
C HIS A 55 -0.66 -1.95 -2.59
N ALA A 56 -0.07 -2.13 -1.41
CA ALA A 56 0.32 -3.44 -0.92
C ALA A 56 -0.43 -3.81 0.36
N GLU A 57 -1.54 -4.53 0.20
CA GLU A 57 -2.27 -5.23 1.25
C GLU A 57 -2.57 -6.66 0.80
N ASP A 58 -2.65 -7.60 1.72
CA ASP A 58 -3.01 -8.98 1.42
C ASP A 58 -4.52 -9.12 1.24
N ASP A 59 -4.95 -9.46 0.03
CA ASP A 59 -6.36 -9.51 -0.35
C ASP A 59 -7.17 -10.54 0.44
N ASP A 60 -6.59 -11.71 0.65
CA ASP A 60 -7.28 -12.80 1.37
C ASP A 60 -7.62 -12.36 2.80
N LEU A 61 -6.69 -11.65 3.47
CA LEU A 61 -6.92 -11.11 4.81
C LEU A 61 -7.93 -9.97 4.83
N VAL A 62 -7.82 -9.04 3.90
CA VAL A 62 -8.74 -7.89 3.80
C VAL A 62 -10.16 -8.39 3.56
N MET A 63 -10.36 -9.25 2.55
CA MET A 63 -11.70 -9.77 2.22
C MET A 63 -12.28 -10.63 3.33
N TYR A 64 -11.47 -11.53 3.94
CA TYR A 64 -11.91 -12.33 5.08
C TYR A 64 -12.37 -11.46 6.26
N MET A 65 -11.65 -10.36 6.55
CA MET A 65 -12.01 -9.47 7.66
C MET A 65 -13.29 -8.69 7.38
N TYR A 66 -13.54 -8.24 6.15
CA TYR A 66 -14.83 -7.67 5.77
C TYR A 66 -15.97 -8.64 6.07
N GLU A 67 -15.88 -9.88 5.56
CA GLU A 67 -16.90 -10.90 5.78
C GLU A 67 -17.10 -11.26 7.27
N ARG A 68 -15.99 -11.33 8.01
CA ARG A 68 -16.02 -11.64 9.44
C ARG A 68 -16.72 -10.55 10.24
N LEU A 69 -16.33 -9.29 10.05
CA LEU A 69 -16.90 -8.16 10.78
C LEU A 69 -18.37 -7.92 10.43
N GLU A 70 -18.76 -8.14 9.17
CA GLU A 70 -20.16 -8.11 8.75
C GLU A 70 -20.99 -9.16 9.52
N ARG A 71 -20.51 -10.41 9.62
CA ARG A 71 -21.17 -11.47 10.40
C ARG A 71 -21.25 -11.16 11.90
N GLU A 72 -20.26 -10.41 12.42
CA GLU A 72 -20.22 -9.98 13.82
C GLU A 72 -21.05 -8.71 14.08
N GLY A 73 -21.63 -8.10 13.06
CA GLY A 73 -22.35 -6.82 13.14
C GLY A 73 -21.48 -5.61 13.43
N LYS A 74 -20.17 -5.71 13.15
CA LYS A 74 -19.15 -4.67 13.37
C LYS A 74 -18.82 -3.95 12.07
N THR A 75 -19.76 -3.17 11.56
CA THR A 75 -19.63 -2.50 10.26
C THR A 75 -19.26 -1.02 10.35
N ASP A 76 -19.12 -0.49 11.56
CA ASP A 76 -18.77 0.90 11.81
C ASP A 76 -17.31 1.19 11.46
N ILE A 77 -17.05 2.46 11.15
CA ILE A 77 -15.74 2.94 10.69
C ILE A 77 -14.59 2.64 11.68
N GLU A 78 -14.87 2.57 12.96
CA GLU A 78 -13.89 2.26 14.01
C GLU A 78 -13.25 0.87 13.87
N HIS A 79 -13.89 -0.04 13.11
CA HIS A 79 -13.40 -1.39 12.85
C HIS A 79 -12.49 -1.48 11.61
N MET A 80 -12.35 -0.42 10.82
CA MET A 80 -11.51 -0.42 9.62
C MET A 80 -10.04 -0.79 9.87
N PRO A 81 -9.41 -0.44 11.01
CA PRO A 81 -8.06 -0.90 11.31
C PRO A 81 -7.90 -2.41 11.45
N LEU A 82 -8.99 -3.15 11.70
CA LEU A 82 -8.99 -4.61 11.73
C LEU A 82 -9.03 -5.18 10.31
N VAL A 83 -9.73 -4.51 9.39
CA VAL A 83 -9.82 -4.90 7.96
C VAL A 83 -8.50 -4.63 7.26
N HIS A 84 -8.11 -3.36 7.21
CA HIS A 84 -6.87 -2.89 6.62
C HIS A 84 -5.76 -2.90 7.68
N SER A 85 -5.41 -4.10 8.14
CA SER A 85 -4.53 -4.30 9.29
C SER A 85 -3.04 -4.14 8.95
N ALA A 86 -2.21 -3.86 9.96
CA ALA A 86 -0.76 -3.90 9.81
C ALA A 86 -0.26 -5.29 9.32
N MET A 87 -0.93 -6.38 9.74
CA MET A 87 -0.60 -7.73 9.28
C MET A 87 -0.84 -7.91 7.77
N SER A 88 -1.94 -7.36 7.23
CA SER A 88 -2.23 -7.40 5.79
C SER A 88 -1.15 -6.65 5.00
N GLU A 89 -0.74 -5.48 5.49
CA GLU A 89 0.33 -4.68 4.90
C GLU A 89 1.67 -5.44 4.96
N ASP A 90 2.08 -5.98 6.13
CA ASP A 90 3.33 -6.73 6.30
C ASP A 90 3.44 -7.91 5.34
N ILE A 91 2.42 -8.76 5.29
CA ILE A 91 2.41 -9.96 4.43
C ILE A 91 2.56 -9.56 2.97
N SER A 92 1.81 -8.56 2.52
CA SER A 92 1.87 -8.10 1.14
C SER A 92 3.23 -7.48 0.79
N PHE A 93 3.79 -6.61 1.66
CA PHE A 93 5.12 -6.04 1.48
C PHE A 93 6.18 -7.12 1.35
N ARG A 94 6.20 -8.08 2.26
CA ARG A 94 7.18 -9.17 2.24
C ARG A 94 7.04 -10.07 1.01
N ARG A 95 5.83 -10.32 0.54
CA ARG A 95 5.60 -11.06 -0.72
C ARG A 95 6.15 -10.32 -1.93
N VAL A 96 5.87 -9.02 -2.06
CA VAL A 96 6.39 -8.17 -3.14
C VAL A 96 7.92 -8.08 -3.08
N LEU A 97 8.48 -7.80 -1.91
CA LEU A 97 9.93 -7.70 -1.70
C LEU A 97 10.63 -9.03 -1.98
N ARG A 98 10.02 -10.14 -1.56
CA ARG A 98 10.53 -11.47 -1.88
C ARG A 98 10.60 -11.71 -3.38
N LEU A 99 9.56 -11.31 -4.11
CA LEU A 99 9.54 -11.40 -5.57
C LEU A 99 10.62 -10.51 -6.21
N ALA A 100 10.76 -9.27 -5.74
CA ALA A 100 11.76 -8.33 -6.24
C ALA A 100 13.21 -8.85 -6.08
N ARG A 101 13.47 -9.74 -5.12
CA ARG A 101 14.79 -10.40 -4.96
C ARG A 101 15.17 -11.30 -6.15
N TYR A 102 14.19 -11.80 -6.89
CA TYR A 102 14.40 -12.68 -8.04
C TYR A 102 14.37 -11.93 -9.38
N VAL A 103 14.16 -10.62 -9.36
CA VAL A 103 14.15 -9.79 -10.57
C VAL A 103 15.30 -8.78 -10.49
N GLU A 104 16.31 -8.97 -11.33
CA GLU A 104 17.45 -8.04 -11.42
C GLU A 104 16.96 -6.68 -11.92
N GLY A 105 17.42 -5.59 -11.27
CA GLY A 105 17.03 -4.23 -11.61
C GLY A 105 15.62 -3.84 -11.18
N ALA A 106 14.91 -4.69 -10.43
CA ALA A 106 13.58 -4.35 -9.93
C ALA A 106 13.61 -3.10 -9.05
N ALA A 107 12.77 -2.12 -9.38
CA ALA A 107 12.51 -0.93 -8.57
C ALA A 107 11.05 -0.92 -8.11
N VAL A 108 10.85 -0.77 -6.80
CA VAL A 108 9.52 -0.77 -6.17
C VAL A 108 9.34 0.46 -5.31
N TYR A 109 8.19 1.08 -5.45
CA TYR A 109 7.76 2.22 -4.65
C TYR A 109 6.45 1.84 -3.94
N PHE A 110 6.52 1.60 -2.64
CA PHE A 110 5.34 1.37 -1.83
C PHE A 110 4.67 2.70 -1.56
N VAL A 111 3.47 2.89 -2.10
CA VAL A 111 2.66 4.09 -1.85
C VAL A 111 1.99 3.97 -0.49
N HIS A 112 1.67 5.10 0.14
CA HIS A 112 0.85 5.23 1.33
C HIS A 112 1.12 4.19 2.43
N VAL A 113 2.39 3.94 2.76
CA VAL A 113 2.82 3.10 3.90
C VAL A 113 2.13 3.61 5.16
N SER A 114 1.32 2.76 5.79
CA SER A 114 0.47 3.15 6.91
C SER A 114 0.87 2.52 8.24
N ALA A 115 1.62 1.41 8.21
CA ALA A 115 2.05 0.66 9.38
C ALA A 115 3.58 0.64 9.55
N GLY A 116 4.03 0.54 10.80
CA GLY A 116 5.45 0.46 11.13
C GLY A 116 6.14 -0.76 10.56
N VAL A 117 5.45 -1.89 10.46
CA VAL A 117 5.98 -3.12 9.83
C VAL A 117 6.33 -2.92 8.35
N GLY A 118 5.64 -2.01 7.64
CA GLY A 118 5.99 -1.61 6.28
C GLY A 118 7.31 -0.84 6.24
N VAL A 119 7.55 0.05 7.20
CA VAL A 119 8.82 0.77 7.33
C VAL A 119 9.98 -0.22 7.57
N GLU A 120 9.78 -1.20 8.47
CA GLU A 120 10.78 -2.24 8.76
C GLU A 120 11.11 -3.06 7.51
N ALA A 121 10.10 -3.51 6.77
CA ALA A 121 10.27 -4.29 5.54
C ALA A 121 11.05 -3.52 4.46
N ILE A 122 10.77 -2.22 4.31
CA ILE A 122 11.50 -1.34 3.38
C ILE A 122 12.96 -1.18 3.84
N ALA A 123 13.20 -0.93 5.14
CA ALA A 123 14.55 -0.78 5.67
C ALA A 123 15.42 -2.03 5.44
N GLU A 124 14.85 -3.22 5.71
CA GLU A 124 15.53 -4.50 5.46
C GLU A 124 15.93 -4.65 3.98
N ALA A 125 14.98 -4.40 3.06
CA ALA A 125 15.24 -4.56 1.63
C ALA A 125 16.26 -3.53 1.09
N ARG A 126 16.24 -2.29 1.59
CA ARG A 126 17.24 -1.27 1.25
C ARG A 126 18.60 -1.60 1.82
N GLY A 127 18.68 -2.20 3.01
CA GLY A 127 19.92 -2.72 3.59
C GLY A 127 20.58 -3.79 2.72
N GLU A 128 19.82 -4.49 1.89
CA GLU A 128 20.31 -5.43 0.89
C GLU A 128 20.77 -4.74 -0.44
N GLY A 129 20.77 -3.42 -0.49
CA GLY A 129 21.15 -2.65 -1.69
C GLY A 129 20.09 -2.59 -2.79
N ARG A 130 18.82 -2.83 -2.47
CA ARG A 130 17.74 -2.86 -3.47
C ARG A 130 17.12 -1.48 -3.68
N ALA A 131 16.62 -1.23 -4.88
CA ALA A 131 15.93 -0.01 -5.28
C ALA A 131 14.48 -0.03 -4.76
N ILE A 132 14.33 0.07 -3.43
CA ILE A 132 13.04 0.07 -2.75
C ILE A 132 12.80 1.43 -2.11
N TYR A 133 11.63 1.99 -2.35
CA TYR A 133 11.20 3.30 -1.88
C TYR A 133 9.88 3.17 -1.14
N GLY A 134 9.62 4.07 -0.21
CA GLY A 134 8.37 4.14 0.53
C GLY A 134 7.84 5.56 0.59
N GLU A 135 6.54 5.69 0.42
CA GLU A 135 5.80 6.91 0.63
C GLU A 135 4.85 6.72 1.80
N THR A 136 4.79 7.66 2.72
CA THR A 136 3.67 7.74 3.65
C THR A 136 2.81 8.96 3.35
N LEU A 137 1.64 9.04 4.02
CA LEU A 137 0.74 10.15 3.85
C LEU A 137 0.74 11.07 5.06
N HIS A 138 0.53 12.36 4.83
CA HIS A 138 0.49 13.35 5.91
C HIS A 138 -0.54 12.99 6.99
N HIS A 139 -1.67 12.39 6.62
CA HIS A 139 -2.70 12.02 7.59
C HIS A 139 -2.31 10.79 8.43
N TYR A 140 -1.54 9.82 7.91
CA TYR A 140 -0.96 8.73 8.73
C TYR A 140 0.09 9.25 9.72
N ALA A 141 0.84 10.28 9.35
CA ALA A 141 1.78 10.93 10.24
C ALA A 141 1.11 11.83 11.29
N THR A 142 -0.16 12.22 11.07
CA THR A 142 -0.88 13.17 11.92
C THR A 142 -1.94 12.51 12.82
N PHE A 143 -2.69 11.55 12.29
CA PHE A 143 -3.84 10.93 12.95
C PHE A 143 -3.59 9.45 13.22
N THR A 144 -4.31 8.92 14.22
CA THR A 144 -4.36 7.49 14.55
C THR A 144 -5.80 6.97 14.39
N ALA A 145 -5.97 5.66 14.52
CA ALA A 145 -7.28 5.01 14.49
C ALA A 145 -8.28 5.58 15.51
N GLU A 146 -7.80 6.24 16.57
CA GLU A 146 -8.64 6.97 17.53
C GLU A 146 -9.49 8.07 16.88
N ALA A 147 -9.04 8.61 15.73
CA ALA A 147 -9.82 9.58 14.96
C ALA A 147 -11.16 9.01 14.47
N TYR A 148 -11.26 7.70 14.29
CA TYR A 148 -12.49 7.03 13.88
C TYR A 148 -13.56 7.04 14.99
N LEU A 149 -13.19 7.20 16.26
CA LEU A 149 -14.11 7.27 17.39
C LEU A 149 -14.81 8.64 17.50
N ARG A 150 -14.41 9.60 16.70
CA ARG A 150 -15.01 10.95 16.70
C ARG A 150 -16.40 10.94 16.05
N PRO A 151 -17.28 11.89 16.37
CA PRO A 151 -18.57 12.02 15.70
C PRO A 151 -18.48 12.19 14.17
N ASP A 152 -17.36 12.72 13.69
CA ASP A 152 -17.03 12.90 12.27
C ASP A 152 -16.00 11.87 11.77
N GLY A 153 -15.82 10.75 12.46
CA GLY A 153 -14.77 9.75 12.24
C GLY A 153 -14.69 9.23 10.81
N VAL A 154 -15.83 9.11 10.13
CA VAL A 154 -15.88 8.69 8.71
C VAL A 154 -15.10 9.62 7.78
N THR A 155 -14.91 10.88 8.14
CA THR A 155 -14.16 11.84 7.31
C THR A 155 -12.66 11.54 7.25
N PHE A 156 -12.15 10.78 8.23
CA PHE A 156 -10.74 10.35 8.28
C PHE A 156 -10.49 9.04 7.53
N HIS A 157 -11.54 8.45 6.94
CA HIS A 157 -11.40 7.16 6.26
C HIS A 157 -10.55 7.27 4.99
N THR A 158 -9.59 6.36 4.89
CA THR A 158 -8.66 6.20 3.77
C THR A 158 -8.31 4.71 3.60
N TYR A 159 -7.74 4.36 2.45
CA TYR A 159 -7.24 3.01 2.14
C TYR A 159 -5.72 3.06 1.87
N PRO A 160 -4.90 2.36 2.67
CA PRO A 160 -5.21 1.64 3.93
C PRO A 160 -5.79 2.55 5.02
N SER A 161 -6.38 1.94 6.06
CA SER A 161 -6.92 2.68 7.22
C SER A 161 -5.81 3.30 8.08
N LEU A 162 -6.17 4.31 8.88
CA LEU A 162 -5.31 4.79 9.97
C LEU A 162 -4.93 3.63 10.89
N LYS A 163 -3.71 3.66 11.41
CA LYS A 163 -3.17 2.68 12.36
C LYS A 163 -3.06 3.29 13.76
N HIS A 164 -2.33 2.62 14.63
CA HIS A 164 -2.17 3.02 16.04
C HIS A 164 -0.96 3.93 16.26
N GLU A 165 -0.83 4.46 17.46
CA GLU A 165 0.22 5.43 17.82
C GLU A 165 1.63 4.87 17.58
N ALA A 166 1.86 3.57 17.88
CA ALA A 166 3.15 2.94 17.63
C ALA A 166 3.54 2.97 16.14
N ASP A 167 2.57 2.71 15.25
CA ASP A 167 2.79 2.78 13.80
C ASP A 167 3.12 4.22 13.37
N ARG A 168 2.34 5.20 13.87
CA ARG A 168 2.57 6.62 13.58
C ARG A 168 3.99 7.05 13.98
N GLN A 169 4.47 6.62 15.16
CA GLN A 169 5.84 6.91 15.60
C GLN A 169 6.88 6.28 14.67
N GLN A 170 6.69 5.04 14.25
CA GLN A 170 7.59 4.36 13.30
C GLN A 170 7.60 5.04 11.92
N LEU A 171 6.47 5.56 11.45
CA LEU A 171 6.43 6.36 10.22
C LEU A 171 7.29 7.62 10.34
N TRP A 172 7.21 8.35 11.47
CA TRP A 172 8.06 9.51 11.74
C TRP A 172 9.54 9.16 11.80
N GLU A 173 9.90 8.05 12.45
CA GLU A 173 11.29 7.59 12.47
C GLU A 173 11.76 7.19 11.06
N GLY A 174 10.90 6.54 10.28
CA GLY A 174 11.18 6.20 8.88
C GLY A 174 11.42 7.44 8.00
N LEU A 175 10.68 8.53 8.24
CA LEU A 175 10.90 9.82 7.54
C LEU A 175 12.22 10.46 7.97
N LYS A 176 12.52 10.50 9.27
CA LYS A 176 13.74 11.11 9.80
C LYS A 176 15.02 10.42 9.35
N ASN A 177 15.02 9.09 9.30
CA ASN A 177 16.20 8.30 8.91
C ASN A 177 16.29 8.02 7.40
N GLY A 178 15.29 8.50 6.62
CA GLY A 178 15.26 8.34 5.16
C GLY A 178 14.82 6.96 4.66
N THR A 179 14.31 6.08 5.51
CA THR A 179 13.69 4.81 5.09
C THR A 179 12.46 5.08 4.24
N LEU A 180 11.62 6.01 4.67
CA LEU A 180 10.55 6.56 3.85
C LEU A 180 11.10 7.73 3.01
N SER A 181 10.84 7.69 1.73
CA SER A 181 11.45 8.60 0.74
C SER A 181 10.64 9.87 0.53
N THR A 182 9.32 9.80 0.70
CA THR A 182 8.38 10.87 0.35
C THR A 182 7.18 10.91 1.28
N VAL A 183 6.53 12.07 1.30
CA VAL A 183 5.20 12.29 1.89
C VAL A 183 4.27 12.80 0.81
N ALA A 184 3.08 12.22 0.70
CA ALA A 184 2.06 12.61 -0.26
C ALA A 184 0.71 12.85 0.41
N THR A 185 -0.28 13.22 -0.38
CA THR A 185 -1.67 13.41 0.09
C THR A 185 -2.55 12.21 -0.24
N ASP A 186 -2.31 11.56 -1.38
CA ASP A 186 -3.20 10.55 -1.98
C ASP A 186 -4.68 11.00 -1.96
N GLU A 187 -4.89 12.29 -2.23
CA GLU A 187 -6.17 12.94 -2.04
C GLU A 187 -7.16 12.54 -3.12
N LEU A 188 -8.29 11.99 -2.68
CA LEU A 188 -9.49 11.83 -3.49
C LEU A 188 -10.62 12.63 -2.86
N CYS A 189 -10.91 13.78 -3.43
CA CYS A 189 -11.98 14.66 -2.97
C CYS A 189 -13.35 13.99 -3.08
N THR A 190 -13.84 13.45 -1.97
CA THR A 190 -15.16 12.84 -1.89
C THR A 190 -16.09 13.72 -1.06
N PRO A 191 -17.26 14.16 -1.62
CA PRO A 191 -18.22 14.91 -0.84
C PRO A 191 -18.65 14.16 0.42
N ARG A 192 -18.78 14.88 1.55
CA ARG A 192 -19.15 14.27 2.84
C ARG A 192 -20.46 13.46 2.77
N ALA A 193 -21.38 13.83 1.90
CA ALA A 193 -22.66 13.11 1.71
C ALA A 193 -22.49 11.71 1.06
N ILE A 194 -21.29 11.40 0.52
CA ILE A 194 -21.00 10.15 -0.16
C ILE A 194 -20.03 9.28 0.67
N LYS A 195 -19.41 9.87 1.67
CA LYS A 195 -18.54 9.19 2.63
C LYS A 195 -19.37 8.60 3.77
#